data_f751dcdfa70fa2eb4b87d7e09c4c6abc
#
_entry.id   f751dcdfa70fa2eb4b87d7e09c4c6abc
#
_cell.length_a   1.000
_cell.length_b   1.000
_cell.length_c   1.000
_cell.angle_alpha   90.00
_cell.angle_beta   90.00
_cell.angle_gamma   90.00
#
_symmetry.space_group_name_H-M   'P 1'
#
loop_
_entity.id
_entity.type
_entity.pdbx_description
1 polymer ?
#
loop_
_entity_poly.entity_id
_entity_poly.type
_entity_poly.pdbx_seq_one_letter_code
_entity_poly.pdbx_strand_id
1 'polypeptide(L)'
;MQSDEIRLRFLKFFKTRGHKIIPSSSLVPESDLSVLFTTAGMQQFKPYYTHPQDADRDFGNRNIVTAQKCIRTGDIDEVGDATHLTFFEMLGNFSFGGYGRREAITYAYDFIVKELGLKISYVTFYKGEGMVPRDEESKSVWMSLGVRDIREDGNDVFWGPTGDSGPCGPTTEIYCKNADGQDVEIWNIVFNEYFCDGSREKLNEGEAKLKKLDVMGIDTGMGLERLVAIVQNKKSVYETDLFEDAMSFIKEESVSYDQRSARIIADHFRASLLIIIDGVTPSNTARGYILRRLLRRVFTKVSVSELPDGF
;
A
#
# COMPACT_ATOMS: atom_id res chain seq x y z
N MET A 1 -0.50 -1.16 20.94
CA MET A 1 -0.09 -2.33 20.14
C MET A 1 1.07 -1.90 19.28
N GLN A 2 2.16 -2.65 19.26
CA GLN A 2 3.36 -2.34 18.47
C GLN A 2 3.18 -2.76 17.00
N SER A 3 3.94 -2.16 16.11
CA SER A 3 3.87 -2.41 14.65
C SER A 3 4.08 -3.87 14.27
N ASP A 4 5.04 -4.55 14.91
CA ASP A 4 5.31 -5.97 14.70
C ASP A 4 4.13 -6.86 15.10
N GLU A 5 3.45 -6.53 16.19
CA GLU A 5 2.26 -7.25 16.63
C GLU A 5 1.11 -7.08 15.63
N ILE A 6 0.91 -5.88 15.10
CA ILE A 6 -0.12 -5.59 14.08
C ILE A 6 0.14 -6.42 12.82
N ARG A 7 1.40 -6.42 12.34
CA ARG A 7 1.82 -7.22 11.16
C ARG A 7 1.54 -8.71 11.38
N LEU A 8 1.96 -9.24 12.52
CA LEU A 8 1.75 -10.66 12.85
C LEU A 8 0.27 -11.01 13.00
N ARG A 9 -0.55 -10.13 13.59
CA ARG A 9 -2.00 -10.32 13.69
C ARG A 9 -2.66 -10.38 12.32
N PHE A 10 -2.28 -9.48 11.40
CA PHE A 10 -2.80 -9.51 10.04
C PHE A 10 -2.49 -10.83 9.34
N LEU A 11 -1.24 -11.25 9.34
CA LEU A 11 -0.83 -12.52 8.72
C LEU A 11 -1.54 -13.73 9.35
N LYS A 12 -1.66 -13.76 10.67
CA LYS A 12 -2.36 -14.83 11.40
C LYS A 12 -3.86 -14.83 11.11
N PHE A 13 -4.50 -13.66 11.08
CA PHE A 13 -5.92 -13.51 10.80
C PHE A 13 -6.30 -14.14 9.46
N PHE A 14 -5.54 -13.87 8.41
CA PHE A 14 -5.76 -14.45 7.09
C PHE A 14 -5.32 -15.91 7.00
N LYS A 15 -4.24 -16.30 7.68
CA LYS A 15 -3.82 -17.70 7.75
C LYS A 15 -4.94 -18.58 8.32
N THR A 16 -5.63 -18.14 9.37
CA THR A 16 -6.77 -18.90 9.97
C THR A 16 -8.00 -18.96 9.08
N ARG A 17 -8.04 -18.13 8.03
CA ARG A 17 -9.07 -18.10 6.97
C ARG A 17 -8.63 -18.79 5.67
N GLY A 18 -7.62 -19.66 5.76
CA GLY A 18 -7.17 -20.49 4.65
C GLY A 18 -6.20 -19.80 3.67
N HIS A 19 -5.61 -18.66 4.03
CA HIS A 19 -4.58 -18.03 3.20
C HIS A 19 -3.19 -18.60 3.50
N LYS A 20 -2.38 -18.78 2.46
CA LYS A 20 -0.96 -19.11 2.62
C LYS A 20 -0.15 -17.83 2.80
N ILE A 21 0.70 -17.79 3.83
CA ILE A 21 1.64 -16.68 4.03
C ILE A 21 2.77 -16.84 3.03
N ILE A 22 2.98 -15.80 2.21
CA ILE A 22 4.09 -15.68 1.26
C ILE A 22 5.03 -14.56 1.75
N PRO A 23 6.35 -14.78 1.75
CA PRO A 23 7.32 -13.74 2.10
C PRO A 23 7.24 -12.52 1.17
N SER A 24 7.71 -11.37 1.67
CA SER A 24 7.95 -10.21 0.82
C SER A 24 8.93 -10.54 -0.30
N SER A 25 8.61 -10.14 -1.51
CA SER A 25 9.60 -10.11 -2.59
C SER A 25 10.60 -8.96 -2.39
N SER A 26 11.67 -8.96 -3.18
CA SER A 26 12.64 -7.87 -3.23
C SER A 26 11.96 -6.54 -3.64
N LEU A 27 12.51 -5.42 -3.18
CA LEU A 27 12.18 -4.08 -3.69
C LEU A 27 12.59 -3.93 -5.17
N VAL A 28 13.53 -4.75 -5.65
CA VAL A 28 13.95 -4.82 -7.06
C VAL A 28 13.17 -5.94 -7.74
N PRO A 29 12.12 -5.64 -8.51
CA PRO A 29 11.31 -6.68 -9.15
C PRO A 29 12.12 -7.40 -10.24
N GLU A 30 12.19 -8.73 -10.15
CA GLU A 30 12.91 -9.57 -11.13
C GLU A 30 12.05 -9.87 -12.36
N SER A 31 10.74 -9.98 -12.16
CA SER A 31 9.79 -10.42 -13.19
C SER A 31 9.03 -9.29 -13.87
N ASP A 32 9.11 -8.04 -13.37
CA ASP A 32 8.42 -6.88 -13.94
C ASP A 32 9.40 -5.75 -14.23
N LEU A 33 9.90 -5.70 -15.45
CA LEU A 33 10.84 -4.68 -15.91
C LEU A 33 10.19 -3.34 -16.26
N SER A 34 8.86 -3.24 -16.23
CA SER A 34 8.13 -2.00 -16.52
C SER A 34 8.22 -0.98 -15.38
N VAL A 35 8.67 -1.41 -14.20
CA VAL A 35 8.83 -0.56 -13.01
C VAL A 35 10.23 -0.64 -12.41
N LEU A 36 10.68 0.45 -11.79
CA LEU A 36 12.00 0.49 -11.15
C LEU A 36 12.01 -0.28 -9.82
N PHE A 37 10.94 -0.18 -9.04
CA PHE A 37 10.81 -0.81 -7.74
C PHE A 37 9.44 -1.48 -7.59
N THR A 38 9.32 -2.38 -6.63
CA THR A 38 8.06 -2.96 -6.20
C THR A 38 7.23 -1.87 -5.52
N THR A 39 6.11 -1.49 -6.14
CA THR A 39 5.25 -0.37 -5.72
C THR A 39 3.98 -0.81 -5.00
N ALA A 40 3.61 -2.10 -5.12
CA ALA A 40 2.38 -2.67 -4.58
C ALA A 40 2.55 -4.15 -4.22
N GLY A 41 1.75 -4.61 -3.26
CA GLY A 41 1.78 -6.00 -2.78
C GLY A 41 1.48 -7.04 -3.85
N MET A 42 0.60 -6.68 -4.79
CA MET A 42 0.17 -7.57 -5.86
C MET A 42 1.22 -7.80 -6.97
N GLN A 43 2.28 -7.00 -7.02
CA GLN A 43 3.16 -6.98 -8.18
C GLN A 43 3.84 -8.32 -8.46
N GLN A 44 4.28 -9.03 -7.41
CA GLN A 44 4.81 -10.39 -7.54
C GLN A 44 3.75 -11.41 -7.95
N PHE A 45 2.46 -11.07 -7.86
CA PHE A 45 1.33 -11.97 -8.11
C PHE A 45 0.58 -11.66 -9.41
N LYS A 46 0.99 -10.66 -10.21
CA LYS A 46 0.31 -10.24 -11.46
C LYS A 46 -0.07 -11.43 -12.38
N PRO A 47 0.79 -12.42 -12.63
CA PRO A 47 0.46 -13.53 -13.54
C PRO A 47 -0.73 -14.39 -13.09
N TYR A 48 -0.95 -14.52 -11.78
CA TYR A 48 -1.99 -15.39 -11.23
C TYR A 48 -3.41 -14.84 -11.42
N TYR A 49 -3.57 -13.54 -11.71
CA TYR A 49 -4.88 -12.98 -12.05
C TYR A 49 -5.36 -13.40 -13.44
N THR A 50 -4.43 -13.70 -14.34
CA THR A 50 -4.74 -14.19 -15.69
C THR A 50 -4.64 -15.72 -15.82
N HIS A 51 -3.85 -16.35 -14.94
CA HIS A 51 -3.60 -17.80 -14.89
C HIS A 51 -3.78 -18.33 -13.46
N PRO A 52 -5.03 -18.34 -12.92
CA PRO A 52 -5.27 -18.69 -11.51
C PRO A 52 -4.80 -20.08 -11.09
N GLN A 53 -4.79 -21.04 -12.04
CA GLN A 53 -4.32 -22.41 -11.82
C GLN A 53 -2.83 -22.48 -11.46
N ASP A 54 -2.03 -21.50 -11.87
CA ASP A 54 -0.61 -21.48 -11.55
C ASP A 54 -0.38 -21.22 -10.05
N ALA A 55 -1.31 -20.53 -9.37
CA ALA A 55 -1.25 -20.36 -7.92
C ALA A 55 -1.41 -21.69 -7.16
N ASP A 56 -2.24 -22.61 -7.67
CA ASP A 56 -2.36 -23.96 -7.10
C ASP A 56 -1.04 -24.74 -7.21
N ARG A 57 -0.33 -24.60 -8.36
CA ARG A 57 0.97 -25.24 -8.59
C ARG A 57 2.06 -24.64 -7.70
N ASP A 58 2.17 -23.31 -7.67
CA ASP A 58 3.33 -22.61 -7.10
C ASP A 58 3.19 -22.42 -5.58
N PHE A 59 1.97 -22.23 -5.11
CA PHE A 59 1.69 -21.97 -3.70
C PHE A 59 0.88 -23.07 -3.01
N GLY A 60 0.27 -23.99 -3.77
CA GLY A 60 -0.69 -24.96 -3.24
C GLY A 60 -1.97 -24.30 -2.70
N ASN A 61 -2.25 -23.05 -3.10
CA ASN A 61 -3.39 -22.27 -2.62
C ASN A 61 -3.64 -21.07 -3.53
N ARG A 62 -4.92 -20.74 -3.77
CA ARG A 62 -5.34 -19.54 -4.51
C ARG A 62 -5.50 -18.31 -3.62
N ASN A 63 -5.46 -18.48 -2.31
CA ASN A 63 -5.61 -17.41 -1.34
C ASN A 63 -4.27 -17.19 -0.62
N ILE A 64 -3.75 -15.97 -0.69
CA ILE A 64 -2.42 -15.62 -0.23
C ILE A 64 -2.48 -14.39 0.66
N VAL A 65 -1.56 -14.29 1.62
CA VAL A 65 -1.36 -13.11 2.46
C VAL A 65 0.13 -12.80 2.56
N THR A 66 0.47 -11.52 2.50
CA THR A 66 1.86 -11.04 2.64
C THR A 66 1.94 -9.69 3.34
N ALA A 67 3.11 -9.36 3.88
CA ALA A 67 3.54 -8.01 4.23
C ALA A 67 4.68 -7.64 3.27
N GLN A 68 4.36 -6.91 2.20
CA GLN A 68 5.27 -6.60 1.10
C GLN A 68 5.97 -5.28 1.32
N LYS A 69 7.30 -5.28 1.21
CA LYS A 69 8.13 -4.07 1.11
C LYS A 69 7.82 -3.33 -0.19
N CYS A 70 7.54 -2.03 -0.11
CA CYS A 70 7.20 -1.20 -1.27
C CYS A 70 8.00 0.10 -1.29
N ILE A 71 8.33 0.57 -2.50
CA ILE A 71 8.91 1.90 -2.76
C ILE A 71 8.01 2.65 -3.75
N ARG A 72 7.55 3.85 -3.36
CA ARG A 72 6.86 4.78 -4.26
C ARG A 72 7.71 6.00 -4.49
N THR A 73 8.18 6.16 -5.73
CA THR A 73 9.07 7.27 -6.11
C THR A 73 8.31 8.53 -6.52
N GLY A 74 7.04 8.42 -6.86
CA GLY A 74 6.17 9.56 -7.17
C GLY A 74 5.95 10.47 -5.96
N ASP A 75 5.93 9.90 -4.77
CA ASP A 75 5.58 10.60 -3.53
C ASP A 75 6.79 11.25 -2.84
N ILE A 76 8.01 11.15 -3.41
CA ILE A 76 9.25 11.65 -2.78
C ILE A 76 9.15 13.15 -2.42
N ASP A 77 8.49 13.96 -3.22
CA ASP A 77 8.38 15.41 -3.00
C ASP A 77 7.29 15.75 -1.95
N GLU A 78 6.31 14.86 -1.75
CA GLU A 78 5.27 14.96 -0.73
C GLU A 78 5.78 14.59 0.67
N VAL A 79 6.82 13.75 0.75
CA VAL A 79 7.42 13.32 2.02
C VAL A 79 7.82 14.52 2.89
N GLY A 80 7.47 14.43 4.16
CA GLY A 80 7.60 15.48 5.16
C GLY A 80 6.24 15.96 5.69
N ASP A 81 5.13 15.56 5.06
CA ASP A 81 3.79 15.70 5.60
C ASP A 81 3.52 14.66 6.72
N ALA A 82 2.26 14.36 7.02
CA ALA A 82 1.90 13.45 8.11
C ALA A 82 1.80 11.97 7.70
N THR A 83 1.71 11.65 6.40
CA THR A 83 1.26 10.33 5.91
C THR A 83 2.04 9.76 4.74
N HIS A 84 2.73 10.58 3.93
CA HIS A 84 3.47 10.09 2.77
C HIS A 84 4.84 9.54 3.14
N LEU A 85 5.17 8.40 2.56
CA LEU A 85 6.41 7.67 2.76
C LEU A 85 6.98 7.20 1.42
N THR A 86 8.30 7.25 1.28
CA THR A 86 9.01 6.65 0.13
C THR A 86 9.03 5.12 0.25
N PHE A 87 9.40 4.61 1.43
CA PHE A 87 9.32 3.18 1.77
C PHE A 87 8.19 2.93 2.75
N PHE A 88 7.40 1.89 2.50
CA PHE A 88 6.37 1.41 3.43
C PHE A 88 6.15 -0.09 3.27
N GLU A 89 5.53 -0.72 4.27
CA GLU A 89 5.07 -2.09 4.18
C GLU A 89 3.59 -2.11 3.80
N MET A 90 3.27 -2.84 2.73
CA MET A 90 1.89 -3.07 2.30
C MET A 90 1.43 -4.43 2.80
N LEU A 91 0.51 -4.44 3.74
CA LEU A 91 -0.22 -5.64 4.15
C LEU A 91 -1.27 -5.94 3.09
N GLY A 92 -1.24 -7.15 2.53
CA GLY A 92 -2.15 -7.53 1.45
C GLY A 92 -2.64 -8.96 1.58
N ASN A 93 -3.92 -9.16 1.32
CA ASN A 93 -4.52 -10.47 1.09
C ASN A 93 -5.04 -10.53 -0.34
N PHE A 94 -4.83 -11.67 -0.97
CA PHE A 94 -5.05 -11.88 -2.40
C PHE A 94 -5.84 -13.16 -2.60
N SER A 95 -6.70 -13.15 -3.63
CA SER A 95 -7.40 -14.37 -4.07
C SER A 95 -7.44 -14.43 -5.60
N PHE A 96 -7.04 -15.55 -6.13
CA PHE A 96 -7.05 -15.82 -7.57
C PHE A 96 -8.24 -16.74 -7.90
N GLY A 97 -9.47 -16.21 -7.62
CA GLY A 97 -10.72 -16.94 -7.78
C GLY A 97 -11.07 -17.91 -6.63
N GLY A 98 -10.43 -17.77 -5.49
CA GLY A 98 -10.75 -18.59 -4.30
C GLY A 98 -11.94 -18.04 -3.51
N TYR A 99 -12.16 -16.72 -3.51
CA TYR A 99 -13.32 -16.05 -2.95
C TYR A 99 -13.59 -14.74 -3.68
N GLY A 100 -14.75 -14.15 -3.41
CA GLY A 100 -15.24 -12.98 -4.12
C GLY A 100 -15.31 -11.71 -3.27
N ARG A 101 -16.03 -10.73 -3.82
CA ARG A 101 -16.21 -9.38 -3.30
C ARG A 101 -16.77 -9.37 -1.87
N ARG A 102 -17.82 -10.14 -1.62
CA ARG A 102 -18.49 -10.22 -0.31
C ARG A 102 -17.54 -10.68 0.79
N GLU A 103 -16.79 -11.74 0.54
CA GLU A 103 -15.83 -12.29 1.49
C GLU A 103 -14.69 -11.32 1.73
N ALA A 104 -14.14 -10.69 0.68
CA ALA A 104 -13.07 -9.70 0.80
C ALA A 104 -13.46 -8.54 1.70
N ILE A 105 -14.63 -7.95 1.48
CA ILE A 105 -15.17 -6.86 2.30
C ILE A 105 -15.45 -7.34 3.74
N THR A 106 -16.01 -8.54 3.91
CA THR A 106 -16.31 -9.10 5.23
C THR A 106 -15.02 -9.33 6.02
N TYR A 107 -13.97 -9.86 5.39
CA TYR A 107 -12.67 -10.05 6.05
C TYR A 107 -12.06 -8.72 6.47
N ALA A 108 -12.14 -7.70 5.62
CA ALA A 108 -11.63 -6.38 5.94
C ALA A 108 -12.38 -5.74 7.13
N TYR A 109 -13.71 -5.81 7.12
CA TYR A 109 -14.54 -5.37 8.23
C TYR A 109 -14.19 -6.11 9.53
N ASP A 110 -14.09 -7.44 9.47
CA ASP A 110 -13.79 -8.26 10.64
C ASP A 110 -12.40 -7.95 11.21
N PHE A 111 -11.42 -7.72 10.35
CA PHE A 111 -10.08 -7.35 10.80
C PHE A 111 -10.05 -5.98 11.47
N ILE A 112 -10.61 -4.96 10.82
CA ILE A 112 -10.60 -3.58 11.34
C ILE A 112 -11.46 -3.46 12.60
N VAL A 113 -12.70 -3.96 12.57
CA VAL A 113 -13.68 -3.70 13.62
C VAL A 113 -13.61 -4.75 14.74
N LYS A 114 -13.53 -6.04 14.38
CA LYS A 114 -13.60 -7.11 15.40
C LYS A 114 -12.23 -7.51 15.96
N GLU A 115 -11.19 -7.55 15.11
CA GLU A 115 -9.84 -7.93 15.55
C GLU A 115 -9.08 -6.75 16.17
N LEU A 116 -9.10 -5.57 15.53
CA LEU A 116 -8.39 -4.38 16.00
C LEU A 116 -9.23 -3.43 16.87
N GLY A 117 -10.55 -3.59 16.90
CA GLY A 117 -11.45 -2.73 17.67
C GLY A 117 -11.55 -1.30 17.15
N LEU A 118 -11.17 -1.05 15.90
CA LEU A 118 -11.18 0.27 15.30
C LEU A 118 -12.57 0.63 14.78
N LYS A 119 -12.84 1.94 14.69
CA LYS A 119 -14.07 2.47 14.12
C LYS A 119 -13.81 2.95 12.69
N ILE A 120 -14.55 2.38 11.74
CA ILE A 120 -14.58 2.88 10.35
C ILE A 120 -15.27 4.25 10.34
N SER A 121 -14.63 5.25 9.74
CA SER A 121 -15.19 6.58 9.53
C SER A 121 -16.18 6.55 8.36
N TYR A 122 -15.72 6.15 7.21
CA TYR A 122 -16.52 5.89 6.03
C TYR A 122 -15.81 4.90 5.12
N VAL A 123 -16.53 4.43 4.11
CA VAL A 123 -15.98 3.62 3.02
C VAL A 123 -16.37 4.22 1.68
N THR A 124 -15.59 3.94 0.64
CA THR A 124 -15.92 4.34 -0.73
C THR A 124 -16.40 3.15 -1.56
N PHE A 125 -17.04 3.43 -2.69
CA PHE A 125 -17.34 2.46 -3.73
C PHE A 125 -17.38 3.14 -5.10
N TYR A 126 -17.10 2.37 -6.15
CA TYR A 126 -16.96 2.89 -7.50
C TYR A 126 -18.32 3.33 -8.11
N LYS A 127 -18.37 4.57 -8.62
CA LYS A 127 -19.59 5.16 -9.22
C LYS A 127 -19.98 4.56 -10.58
N GLY A 128 -19.03 3.87 -11.24
CA GLY A 128 -19.17 3.42 -12.61
C GLY A 128 -18.73 4.47 -13.63
N GLU A 129 -18.08 4.03 -14.70
CA GLU A 129 -17.71 4.86 -15.84
C GLU A 129 -17.49 3.99 -17.09
N GLY A 130 -17.98 4.47 -18.25
CA GLY A 130 -17.81 3.76 -19.52
C GLY A 130 -18.41 2.36 -19.49
N MET A 131 -17.57 1.35 -19.72
CA MET A 131 -18.01 -0.05 -19.73
C MET A 131 -18.00 -0.70 -18.32
N VAL A 132 -17.46 -0.04 -17.31
CA VAL A 132 -17.39 -0.56 -15.95
C VAL A 132 -18.61 -0.05 -15.16
N PRO A 133 -19.52 -0.94 -14.73
CA PRO A 133 -20.75 -0.53 -14.04
C PRO A 133 -20.46 -0.01 -12.64
N ARG A 134 -21.42 0.70 -12.09
CA ARG A 134 -21.45 1.12 -10.69
C ARG A 134 -21.44 -0.08 -9.76
N ASP A 135 -20.64 -0.02 -8.70
CA ASP A 135 -20.41 -1.14 -7.77
C ASP A 135 -21.48 -1.22 -6.66
N GLU A 136 -22.70 -1.58 -7.05
CA GLU A 136 -23.81 -1.77 -6.12
C GLU A 136 -23.60 -2.93 -5.15
N GLU A 137 -22.79 -3.94 -5.54
CA GLU A 137 -22.51 -5.09 -4.67
C GLU A 137 -21.69 -4.68 -3.47
N SER A 138 -20.57 -3.96 -3.65
CA SER A 138 -19.77 -3.46 -2.54
C SER A 138 -20.58 -2.60 -1.58
N LYS A 139 -21.38 -1.66 -2.13
CA LYS A 139 -22.30 -0.84 -1.34
C LYS A 139 -23.24 -1.69 -0.50
N SER A 140 -23.88 -2.67 -1.11
CA SER A 140 -24.84 -3.57 -0.44
C SER A 140 -24.18 -4.40 0.67
N VAL A 141 -22.95 -4.87 0.46
CA VAL A 141 -22.20 -5.63 1.46
C VAL A 141 -21.87 -4.73 2.65
N TRP A 142 -21.35 -3.53 2.43
CA TRP A 142 -21.05 -2.58 3.51
C TRP A 142 -22.30 -2.21 4.32
N MET A 143 -23.43 -1.98 3.66
CA MET A 143 -24.71 -1.74 4.33
C MET A 143 -25.11 -2.92 5.22
N SER A 144 -24.95 -4.15 4.72
CA SER A 144 -25.29 -5.37 5.47
C SER A 144 -24.42 -5.58 6.72
N LEU A 145 -23.18 -5.05 6.72
CA LEU A 145 -22.26 -5.04 7.86
C LEU A 145 -22.51 -3.88 8.84
N GLY A 146 -23.49 -3.02 8.57
CA GLY A 146 -23.87 -1.91 9.44
C GLY A 146 -23.05 -0.63 9.26
N VAL A 147 -22.20 -0.54 8.22
CA VAL A 147 -21.53 0.71 7.85
C VAL A 147 -22.57 1.67 7.28
N ARG A 148 -22.60 2.92 7.82
CA ARG A 148 -23.64 3.90 7.45
C ARG A 148 -23.14 4.98 6.49
N ASP A 149 -21.89 5.40 6.63
CA ASP A 149 -21.29 6.40 5.74
C ASP A 149 -20.55 5.66 4.60
N ILE A 150 -21.24 5.56 3.46
CA ILE A 150 -20.77 4.87 2.27
C ILE A 150 -20.83 5.87 1.12
N ARG A 151 -19.65 6.26 0.61
CA ARG A 151 -19.49 7.35 -0.35
C ARG A 151 -19.20 6.83 -1.73
N GLU A 152 -19.83 7.42 -2.71
CA GLU A 152 -19.59 7.17 -4.11
C GLU A 152 -18.38 7.97 -4.59
N ASP A 153 -17.47 7.34 -5.34
CA ASP A 153 -16.31 8.02 -5.89
C ASP A 153 -15.97 7.53 -7.32
N GLY A 154 -15.10 8.26 -7.99
CA GLY A 154 -14.77 8.09 -9.40
C GLY A 154 -13.48 7.37 -9.66
N ASN A 155 -12.58 8.01 -10.42
CA ASN A 155 -11.33 7.41 -10.87
C ASN A 155 -10.37 7.02 -9.74
N ASP A 156 -10.47 7.66 -8.58
CA ASP A 156 -9.63 7.34 -7.43
C ASP A 156 -9.95 5.96 -6.85
N VAL A 157 -11.20 5.50 -7.03
CA VAL A 157 -11.65 4.15 -6.64
C VAL A 157 -11.73 3.16 -7.81
N PHE A 158 -10.86 3.32 -8.79
CA PHE A 158 -10.54 2.34 -9.82
C PHE A 158 -9.03 2.16 -9.87
N TRP A 159 -8.54 0.98 -9.55
CA TRP A 159 -7.11 0.71 -9.42
C TRP A 159 -6.53 -0.09 -10.58
N GLY A 160 -5.26 0.18 -10.88
CA GLY A 160 -4.52 -0.51 -11.94
C GLY A 160 -4.79 0.04 -13.36
N PRO A 161 -4.06 -0.50 -14.34
CA PRO A 161 -2.97 -1.46 -14.15
C PRO A 161 -1.72 -0.80 -13.55
N THR A 162 -0.82 -1.61 -12.98
CA THR A 162 0.56 -1.21 -12.66
C THR A 162 1.47 -1.56 -13.83
N GLY A 163 2.34 -0.60 -14.23
CA GLY A 163 3.20 -0.75 -15.39
C GLY A 163 2.46 -0.57 -16.72
N ASP A 164 2.95 -1.23 -17.77
CA ASP A 164 2.49 -1.00 -19.15
C ASP A 164 1.17 -1.72 -19.50
N SER A 165 0.76 -2.71 -18.72
CA SER A 165 -0.50 -3.44 -18.85
C SER A 165 -0.74 -4.33 -17.62
N GLY A 166 -1.97 -4.80 -17.43
CA GLY A 166 -2.22 -5.75 -16.34
C GLY A 166 -3.67 -5.78 -15.83
N PRO A 167 -3.88 -6.56 -14.74
CA PRO A 167 -5.16 -6.63 -14.07
C PRO A 167 -5.51 -5.27 -13.44
N CYS A 168 -6.80 -4.95 -13.45
CA CYS A 168 -7.36 -3.72 -12.91
C CYS A 168 -8.84 -3.89 -12.57
N GLY A 169 -9.40 -2.94 -11.84
CA GLY A 169 -10.82 -2.96 -11.55
C GLY A 169 -11.27 -1.96 -10.50
N PRO A 170 -12.58 -1.90 -10.25
CA PRO A 170 -13.14 -1.05 -9.21
C PRO A 170 -12.61 -1.43 -7.83
N THR A 171 -12.60 -0.44 -6.94
CA THR A 171 -12.13 -0.62 -5.57
C THR A 171 -13.17 -0.15 -4.56
N THR A 172 -12.97 -0.57 -3.32
CA THR A 172 -13.59 0.01 -2.15
C THR A 172 -12.52 0.31 -1.12
N GLU A 173 -12.57 1.47 -0.53
CA GLU A 173 -11.56 1.94 0.41
C GLU A 173 -12.14 2.12 1.80
N ILE A 174 -11.32 1.91 2.82
CA ILE A 174 -11.69 2.07 4.23
C ILE A 174 -10.92 3.24 4.82
N TYR A 175 -11.66 4.17 5.41
CA TYR A 175 -11.13 5.34 6.10
C TYR A 175 -11.36 5.25 7.60
N CYS A 176 -10.33 5.58 8.39
CA CYS A 176 -10.40 5.72 9.84
C CYS A 176 -9.91 7.11 10.26
N LYS A 177 -10.30 7.57 11.46
CA LYS A 177 -9.82 8.85 11.99
C LYS A 177 -8.51 8.68 12.73
N ASN A 178 -7.56 9.58 12.45
CA ASN A 178 -6.34 9.74 13.23
C ASN A 178 -6.63 10.52 14.55
N ALA A 179 -5.59 10.75 15.36
CA ALA A 179 -5.71 11.46 16.63
C ALA A 179 -6.21 12.91 16.50
N ASP A 180 -6.04 13.55 15.35
CA ASP A 180 -6.57 14.91 15.07
C ASP A 180 -8.00 14.87 14.51
N GLY A 181 -8.61 13.70 14.40
CA GLY A 181 -9.95 13.53 13.83
C GLY A 181 -10.01 13.61 12.30
N GLN A 182 -8.88 13.63 11.62
CA GLN A 182 -8.79 13.62 10.16
C GLN A 182 -9.04 12.20 9.63
N ASP A 183 -9.76 12.10 8.53
CA ASP A 183 -9.99 10.84 7.84
C ASP A 183 -8.73 10.42 7.06
N VAL A 184 -8.24 9.23 7.33
CA VAL A 184 -7.07 8.64 6.68
C VAL A 184 -7.49 7.34 6.00
N GLU A 185 -7.21 7.22 4.70
CA GLU A 185 -7.33 5.96 3.98
C GLU A 185 -6.33 4.97 4.56
N ILE A 186 -6.84 3.83 5.05
CA ILE A 186 -6.00 2.78 5.63
C ILE A 186 -5.94 1.52 4.77
N TRP A 187 -6.98 1.22 4.00
CA TRP A 187 -7.07 -0.02 3.24
C TRP A 187 -7.82 0.16 1.94
N ASN A 188 -7.22 -0.28 0.84
CA ASN A 188 -7.83 -0.35 -0.47
C ASN A 188 -8.06 -1.83 -0.86
N ILE A 189 -9.29 -2.17 -1.27
CA ILE A 189 -9.69 -3.50 -1.70
C ILE A 189 -10.06 -3.43 -3.18
N VAL A 190 -9.27 -4.07 -4.02
CA VAL A 190 -9.39 -4.06 -5.47
C VAL A 190 -10.07 -5.34 -5.96
N PHE A 191 -11.04 -5.17 -6.83
CA PHE A 191 -11.71 -6.25 -7.54
C PHE A 191 -11.17 -6.31 -8.97
N ASN A 192 -10.15 -7.12 -9.19
CA ASN A 192 -9.54 -7.30 -10.50
C ASN A 192 -10.50 -8.08 -11.42
N GLU A 193 -11.40 -7.36 -12.06
CA GLU A 193 -12.39 -7.90 -13.00
C GLU A 193 -11.99 -7.74 -14.46
N TYR A 194 -10.99 -6.89 -14.72
CA TYR A 194 -10.56 -6.53 -16.06
C TYR A 194 -9.06 -6.69 -16.23
N PHE A 195 -8.65 -6.90 -17.48
CA PHE A 195 -7.27 -6.73 -17.93
C PHE A 195 -7.22 -5.51 -18.86
N CYS A 196 -6.29 -4.59 -18.58
CA CYS A 196 -6.02 -3.44 -19.41
C CYS A 196 -4.80 -3.71 -20.30
N ASP A 197 -4.91 -3.46 -21.61
CA ASP A 197 -3.87 -3.68 -22.61
C ASP A 197 -2.89 -2.50 -22.76
N GLY A 198 -3.03 -1.48 -21.93
CA GLY A 198 -2.16 -0.30 -21.86
C GLY A 198 -1.89 0.16 -20.44
N SER A 199 -1.09 1.22 -20.27
CA SER A 199 -0.81 1.82 -18.97
C SER A 199 -2.05 2.56 -18.41
N ARG A 200 -1.97 2.96 -17.14
CA ARG A 200 -3.05 3.75 -16.50
C ARG A 200 -3.29 5.08 -17.23
N GLU A 201 -2.24 5.75 -17.67
CA GLU A 201 -2.32 7.00 -18.43
C GLU A 201 -3.10 6.77 -19.71
N LYS A 202 -2.75 5.74 -20.51
CA LYS A 202 -3.44 5.40 -21.76
C LYS A 202 -4.91 5.03 -21.51
N LEU A 203 -5.22 4.37 -20.39
CA LEU A 203 -6.60 4.07 -20.01
C LEU A 203 -7.38 5.35 -19.73
N ASN A 204 -6.82 6.30 -19.00
CA ASN A 204 -7.46 7.58 -18.70
C ASN A 204 -7.63 8.46 -19.96
N GLU A 205 -6.75 8.33 -20.95
CA GLU A 205 -6.82 9.00 -22.25
C GLU A 205 -7.76 8.31 -23.26
N GLY A 206 -8.27 7.12 -22.90
CA GLY A 206 -9.14 6.32 -23.78
C GLY A 206 -8.40 5.56 -24.89
N GLU A 207 -7.08 5.48 -24.81
CA GLU A 207 -6.23 4.78 -25.77
C GLU A 207 -6.04 3.29 -25.47
N ALA A 208 -6.27 2.86 -24.21
CA ALA A 208 -6.22 1.47 -23.81
C ALA A 208 -7.61 0.85 -23.67
N LYS A 209 -7.68 -0.48 -23.81
CA LYS A 209 -8.94 -1.24 -23.75
C LYS A 209 -8.97 -2.14 -22.52
N LEU A 210 -10.16 -2.24 -21.95
CA LEU A 210 -10.47 -3.18 -20.89
C LEU A 210 -11.08 -4.46 -21.47
N LYS A 211 -10.54 -5.61 -21.08
CA LYS A 211 -11.11 -6.93 -21.35
C LYS A 211 -11.53 -7.55 -20.01
N LYS A 212 -12.77 -8.00 -19.90
CA LYS A 212 -13.23 -8.68 -18.70
C LYS A 212 -12.45 -9.98 -18.48
N LEU A 213 -12.01 -10.23 -17.26
CA LEU A 213 -11.36 -11.49 -16.86
C LEU A 213 -12.44 -12.58 -16.68
N ASP A 214 -12.08 -13.83 -16.98
CA ASP A 214 -12.98 -14.98 -16.78
C ASP A 214 -13.21 -15.26 -15.29
N VAL A 215 -12.21 -14.95 -14.47
CA VAL A 215 -12.25 -15.12 -13.01
C VAL A 215 -11.82 -13.83 -12.35
N MET A 216 -12.68 -13.30 -11.48
CA MET A 216 -12.33 -12.12 -10.67
C MET A 216 -11.26 -12.47 -9.66
N GLY A 217 -10.24 -11.61 -9.56
CA GLY A 217 -9.24 -11.68 -8.52
C GLY A 217 -9.45 -10.62 -7.44
N ILE A 218 -9.05 -10.95 -6.22
CA ILE A 218 -9.00 -9.99 -5.11
C ILE A 218 -7.56 -9.57 -4.90
N ASP A 219 -7.34 -8.27 -4.83
CA ASP A 219 -6.10 -7.62 -4.42
C ASP A 219 -6.40 -6.63 -3.31
N THR A 220 -5.63 -6.63 -2.25
CA THR A 220 -5.79 -5.62 -1.22
C THR A 220 -4.45 -5.01 -0.82
N GLY A 221 -4.49 -3.71 -0.49
CA GLY A 221 -3.33 -2.98 -0.03
C GLY A 221 -3.67 -2.11 1.18
N MET A 222 -3.07 -2.44 2.32
CA MET A 222 -3.18 -1.67 3.57
C MET A 222 -1.80 -1.23 4.00
N GLY A 223 -1.54 0.08 4.04
CA GLY A 223 -0.28 0.62 4.54
C GLY A 223 -0.11 0.33 6.02
N LEU A 224 0.92 -0.47 6.38
CA LEU A 224 1.19 -0.80 7.78
C LEU A 224 1.38 0.46 8.62
N GLU A 225 2.18 1.41 8.13
CA GLU A 225 2.50 2.64 8.85
C GLU A 225 1.26 3.51 9.14
N ARG A 226 0.36 3.63 8.15
CA ARG A 226 -0.93 4.32 8.34
C ARG A 226 -1.82 3.59 9.36
N LEU A 227 -1.93 2.27 9.25
CA LEU A 227 -2.68 1.46 10.21
C LEU A 227 -2.12 1.58 11.62
N VAL A 228 -0.79 1.52 11.78
CA VAL A 228 -0.10 1.67 13.08
C VAL A 228 -0.42 3.03 13.68
N ALA A 229 -0.39 4.13 12.90
CA ALA A 229 -0.74 5.46 13.37
C ALA A 229 -2.18 5.51 13.93
N ILE A 230 -3.14 4.88 13.26
CA ILE A 230 -4.52 4.79 13.75
C ILE A 230 -4.61 3.95 15.03
N VAL A 231 -4.01 2.76 15.05
CA VAL A 231 -4.04 1.83 16.21
C VAL A 231 -3.39 2.45 17.44
N GLN A 232 -2.28 3.18 17.27
CA GLN A 232 -1.55 3.87 18.34
C GLN A 232 -2.13 5.24 18.68
N ASN A 233 -3.22 5.65 18.02
CA ASN A 233 -3.87 6.96 18.18
C ASN A 233 -2.85 8.12 18.04
N LYS A 234 -2.10 8.12 16.93
CA LYS A 234 -1.10 9.12 16.57
C LYS A 234 -1.63 10.05 15.47
N LYS A 235 -1.09 11.26 15.38
CA LYS A 235 -1.43 12.25 14.36
C LYS A 235 -0.73 11.99 13.04
N SER A 236 0.45 11.38 13.12
CA SER A 236 1.33 11.15 11.99
C SER A 236 1.97 9.76 12.09
N VAL A 237 2.33 9.18 10.95
CA VAL A 237 3.12 7.93 10.90
C VAL A 237 4.48 8.08 11.59
N TYR A 238 5.02 9.28 11.61
CA TYR A 238 6.32 9.59 12.23
C TYR A 238 6.29 9.63 13.77
N GLU A 239 5.12 9.58 14.39
CA GLU A 239 4.96 9.51 15.85
C GLU A 239 4.80 8.06 16.36
N THR A 240 4.80 7.09 15.44
CA THR A 240 4.64 5.68 15.77
C THR A 240 5.96 5.03 16.18
N ASP A 241 5.88 3.85 16.79
CA ASP A 241 7.04 3.03 17.14
C ASP A 241 7.99 2.71 15.97
N LEU A 242 7.52 2.84 14.72
CA LEU A 242 8.35 2.67 13.51
C LEU A 242 9.35 3.80 13.29
N PHE A 243 9.08 4.99 13.82
CA PHE A 243 9.87 6.20 13.59
C PHE A 243 10.28 6.92 14.89
N GLU A 244 9.68 6.58 16.03
CA GLU A 244 9.84 7.32 17.30
C GLU A 244 11.31 7.48 17.69
N ASP A 245 12.09 6.41 17.63
CA ASP A 245 13.52 6.45 17.99
C ASP A 245 14.30 7.36 17.04
N ALA A 246 14.10 7.23 15.72
CA ALA A 246 14.77 8.07 14.73
C ALA A 246 14.38 9.55 14.86
N MET A 247 13.08 9.83 15.07
CA MET A 247 12.58 11.20 15.23
C MET A 247 13.10 11.85 16.52
N SER A 248 13.17 11.07 17.62
CA SER A 248 13.73 11.54 18.90
C SER A 248 15.22 11.85 18.77
N PHE A 249 15.99 10.95 18.17
CA PHE A 249 17.41 11.15 17.92
C PHE A 249 17.69 12.39 17.05
N ILE A 250 16.98 12.54 15.92
CA ILE A 250 17.12 13.72 15.06
C ILE A 250 16.80 15.01 15.85
N LYS A 251 15.77 14.98 16.70
CA LYS A 251 15.36 16.14 17.47
C LYS A 251 16.39 16.53 18.54
N GLU A 252 16.96 15.55 19.23
CA GLU A 252 17.96 15.76 20.30
C GLU A 252 19.29 16.29 19.74
N GLU A 253 19.71 15.80 18.57
CA GLU A 253 20.99 16.16 17.95
C GLU A 253 20.91 17.41 17.05
N SER A 254 19.71 17.89 16.69
CA SER A 254 19.56 19.07 15.84
C SER A 254 19.81 20.37 16.61
N VAL A 255 20.69 21.21 16.11
CA VAL A 255 20.86 22.60 16.58
C VAL A 255 19.65 23.44 16.15
N SER A 256 19.19 23.24 14.92
CA SER A 256 18.00 23.91 14.36
C SER A 256 16.97 22.86 13.92
N TYR A 257 16.06 22.50 14.81
CA TYR A 257 15.04 21.48 14.55
C TYR A 257 13.91 22.02 13.65
N ASP A 258 13.74 21.37 12.50
CA ASP A 258 12.58 21.55 11.62
C ASP A 258 11.88 20.21 11.43
N GLN A 259 10.60 20.13 11.83
CA GLN A 259 9.83 18.89 11.80
C GLN A 259 9.73 18.28 10.40
N ARG A 260 9.54 19.10 9.35
CA ARG A 260 9.48 18.62 7.98
C ARG A 260 10.81 18.01 7.53
N SER A 261 11.91 18.66 7.83
CA SER A 261 13.25 18.16 7.54
C SER A 261 13.54 16.86 8.28
N ALA A 262 13.18 16.77 9.57
CA ALA A 262 13.34 15.55 10.37
C ALA A 262 12.58 14.36 9.79
N ARG A 263 11.34 14.56 9.36
CA ARG A 263 10.53 13.52 8.66
C ARG A 263 11.19 13.06 7.36
N ILE A 264 11.69 14.00 6.55
CA ILE A 264 12.40 13.69 5.29
C ILE A 264 13.67 12.87 5.58
N ILE A 265 14.45 13.24 6.59
CA ILE A 265 15.65 12.49 7.00
C ILE A 265 15.26 11.06 7.39
N ALA A 266 14.30 10.89 8.31
CA ALA A 266 13.89 9.59 8.82
C ALA A 266 13.34 8.66 7.71
N ASP A 267 12.47 9.17 6.84
CA ASP A 267 11.91 8.40 5.72
C ASP A 267 12.98 8.00 4.70
N HIS A 268 13.72 9.00 4.19
CA HIS A 268 14.67 8.75 3.11
C HIS A 268 15.87 7.91 3.57
N PHE A 269 16.28 8.02 4.84
CA PHE A 269 17.31 7.15 5.41
C PHE A 269 16.82 5.71 5.47
N ARG A 270 15.61 5.47 6.02
CA ARG A 270 14.98 4.13 6.07
C ARG A 270 14.82 3.54 4.67
N ALA A 271 14.30 4.31 3.71
CA ALA A 271 14.15 3.88 2.33
C ALA A 271 15.50 3.53 1.69
N SER A 272 16.51 4.39 1.86
CA SER A 272 17.86 4.17 1.31
C SER A 272 18.49 2.90 1.85
N LEU A 273 18.41 2.66 3.16
CA LEU A 273 18.93 1.47 3.80
C LEU A 273 18.33 0.19 3.20
N LEU A 274 17.01 0.14 3.04
CA LEU A 274 16.33 -1.04 2.52
C LEU A 274 16.57 -1.26 1.03
N ILE A 275 16.71 -0.19 0.25
CA ILE A 275 17.12 -0.26 -1.16
C ILE A 275 18.55 -0.82 -1.29
N ILE A 276 19.48 -0.42 -0.41
CA ILE A 276 20.85 -0.93 -0.38
C ILE A 276 20.89 -2.41 0.02
N ILE A 277 20.10 -2.81 1.03
CA ILE A 277 19.98 -4.22 1.46
C ILE A 277 19.50 -5.10 0.30
N ASP A 278 18.59 -4.59 -0.53
CA ASP A 278 18.10 -5.30 -1.73
C ASP A 278 19.05 -5.16 -2.94
N GLY A 279 20.32 -4.73 -2.72
CA GLY A 279 21.42 -4.82 -3.68
C GLY A 279 21.61 -3.63 -4.62
N VAL A 280 20.90 -2.51 -4.43
CA VAL A 280 21.06 -1.32 -5.26
C VAL A 280 22.22 -0.47 -4.76
N THR A 281 23.07 -0.01 -5.70
CA THR A 281 24.14 0.95 -5.41
C THR A 281 23.83 2.32 -6.06
N PRO A 282 24.26 3.44 -5.44
CA PRO A 282 24.05 4.77 -6.02
C PRO A 282 24.67 4.90 -7.41
N SER A 283 23.91 5.44 -8.37
CA SER A 283 24.40 5.68 -9.74
C SER A 283 23.70 6.90 -10.38
N ASN A 284 24.01 7.16 -11.64
CA ASN A 284 23.42 8.29 -12.39
C ASN A 284 22.12 7.90 -13.14
N THR A 285 21.72 6.62 -13.12
CA THR A 285 20.60 6.13 -13.92
C THR A 285 19.71 5.17 -13.10
N ALA A 286 18.47 5.00 -13.55
CA ALA A 286 17.50 4.02 -13.04
C ALA A 286 17.41 3.98 -11.50
N ARG A 287 17.40 2.79 -10.91
CA ARG A 287 17.27 2.56 -9.46
C ARG A 287 18.34 3.27 -8.64
N GLY A 288 19.60 3.24 -9.14
CA GLY A 288 20.73 3.90 -8.46
C GLY A 288 20.61 5.42 -8.46
N TYR A 289 19.97 6.03 -9.46
CA TYR A 289 19.67 7.47 -9.46
C TYR A 289 18.65 7.82 -8.36
N ILE A 290 17.62 7.00 -8.17
CA ILE A 290 16.63 7.21 -7.10
C ILE A 290 17.32 7.12 -5.73
N LEU A 291 18.11 6.07 -5.48
CA LEU A 291 18.87 5.95 -4.24
C LEU A 291 19.78 7.16 -4.00
N ARG A 292 20.51 7.60 -5.02
CA ARG A 292 21.37 8.79 -4.94
C ARG A 292 20.54 10.05 -4.66
N ARG A 293 19.34 10.21 -5.24
CA ARG A 293 18.43 11.34 -4.97
C ARG A 293 18.00 11.35 -3.50
N LEU A 294 17.60 10.20 -2.94
CA LEU A 294 17.21 10.07 -1.54
C LEU A 294 18.36 10.45 -0.60
N LEU A 295 19.55 9.87 -0.81
CA LEU A 295 20.74 10.17 -0.01
C LEU A 295 21.10 11.67 -0.07
N ARG A 296 21.07 12.29 -1.24
CA ARG A 296 21.35 13.74 -1.38
C ARG A 296 20.32 14.58 -0.62
N ARG A 297 19.04 14.19 -0.62
CA ARG A 297 18.01 14.89 0.17
C ARG A 297 18.27 14.75 1.67
N VAL A 298 18.69 13.57 2.15
CA VAL A 298 19.12 13.38 3.55
C VAL A 298 20.25 14.34 3.89
N PHE A 299 21.36 14.31 3.13
CA PHE A 299 22.52 15.17 3.40
C PHE A 299 22.17 16.67 3.39
N THR A 300 21.34 17.11 2.43
CA THR A 300 20.88 18.50 2.38
C THR A 300 20.09 18.87 3.65
N LYS A 301 19.23 17.97 4.15
CA LYS A 301 18.42 18.23 5.35
C LYS A 301 19.22 18.13 6.63
N VAL A 302 20.17 17.20 6.70
CA VAL A 302 21.16 17.12 7.79
C VAL A 302 21.93 18.44 7.91
N SER A 303 22.43 19.00 6.79
CA SER A 303 23.15 20.28 6.80
C SER A 303 22.26 21.45 7.25
N VAL A 304 20.98 21.48 6.85
CA VAL A 304 20.01 22.51 7.28
C VAL A 304 19.68 22.41 8.76
N SER A 305 19.60 21.20 9.30
CA SER A 305 19.33 20.95 10.72
C SER A 305 20.58 21.07 11.60
N GLU A 306 21.75 21.34 10.99
CA GLU A 306 23.04 21.43 11.68
C GLU A 306 23.31 20.20 12.57
N LEU A 307 23.00 19.01 12.05
CA LEU A 307 23.32 17.76 12.75
C LEU A 307 24.83 17.52 12.78
N PRO A 308 25.37 16.88 13.83
CA PRO A 308 26.81 16.70 13.99
C PRO A 308 27.42 15.82 12.89
N ASP A 309 28.73 15.99 12.66
CA ASP A 309 29.49 15.13 11.76
C ASP A 309 29.45 13.68 12.26
N GLY A 310 29.08 12.76 11.38
CA GLY A 310 28.96 11.34 11.73
C GLY A 310 27.53 10.87 12.05
N PHE A 311 26.56 11.75 11.86
CA PHE A 311 25.15 11.41 11.92
C PHE A 311 24.77 10.33 10.88
#